data_0a8689810359b83900cef39a348e4a8f
#
_entry.id   0a8689810359b83900cef39a348e4a8f
#
_cell.length_a   1.000
_cell.length_b   1.000
_cell.length_c   1.000
_cell.angle_alpha   90.00
_cell.angle_beta   90.00
_cell.angle_gamma   90.00
#
_symmetry.space_group_name_H-M   'P 1'
#
loop_
_entity.id
_entity.type
_entity.pdbx_description
1 polymer ?
#
loop_
_entity_poly.entity_id
_entity_poly.type
_entity_poly.pdbx_seq_one_letter_code
_entity_poly.pdbx_strand_id
1 'polypeptide(L)'
;ERKLSELLKVSRSHVREALQKLELYGIVKTYPQSGTVVSEFSKDQLDTMITDALKISRYDFSSLVYVRVLLEIEVCKLCAVNRTEEDLKNIENTLVELEEKFDTDLRVEKDFAFHQAIAQGGHNPVISSLLLIITPDILKYYQKYKVCAVPQKTVHAEHREMLQKIKDRDKEGM
;
A
#
# COMPACT_ATOMS: atom_id res chain seq x y z
N GLU A 1 5.02 24.37 -24.85
CA GLU A 1 5.50 23.47 -25.90
C GLU A 1 6.57 24.16 -26.76
N ARG A 2 6.31 25.38 -27.30
CA ARG A 2 7.25 26.06 -28.20
C ARG A 2 8.62 26.29 -27.57
N LYS A 3 8.68 26.87 -26.37
CA LYS A 3 9.95 27.08 -25.63
C LYS A 3 10.74 25.80 -25.39
N LEU A 4 10.05 24.70 -25.04
CA LEU A 4 10.69 23.41 -24.83
C LEU A 4 11.23 22.83 -26.14
N SER A 5 10.51 22.94 -27.24
CA SER A 5 10.98 22.46 -28.55
C SER A 5 12.24 23.21 -29.03
N GLU A 6 12.28 24.52 -28.82
CA GLU A 6 13.44 25.35 -29.13
C GLU A 6 14.64 25.00 -28.22
N LEU A 7 14.41 24.86 -26.91
CA LEU A 7 15.44 24.52 -25.92
C LEU A 7 16.05 23.13 -26.16
N LEU A 8 15.18 22.14 -26.40
CA LEU A 8 15.59 20.73 -26.56
C LEU A 8 15.95 20.38 -28.01
N LYS A 9 15.79 21.32 -28.96
CA LYS A 9 16.04 21.13 -30.41
C LYS A 9 15.29 19.92 -30.99
N VAL A 10 14.04 19.72 -30.57
CA VAL A 10 13.15 18.66 -31.05
C VAL A 10 11.85 19.25 -31.61
N SER A 11 11.08 18.46 -32.35
CA SER A 11 9.82 18.93 -32.92
C SER A 11 8.76 19.17 -31.81
N ARG A 12 7.83 20.07 -32.08
CA ARG A 12 6.69 20.34 -31.15
C ARG A 12 5.82 19.11 -30.90
N SER A 13 5.72 18.22 -31.90
CA SER A 13 4.96 16.96 -31.76
C SER A 13 5.61 16.04 -30.72
N HIS A 14 6.95 15.89 -30.75
CA HIS A 14 7.67 15.12 -29.76
C HIS A 14 7.53 15.70 -28.34
N VAL A 15 7.60 17.05 -28.21
CA VAL A 15 7.36 17.70 -26.90
C VAL A 15 5.94 17.42 -26.40
N ARG A 16 4.94 17.53 -27.27
CA ARG A 16 3.54 17.29 -26.91
C ARG A 16 3.32 15.84 -26.48
N GLU A 17 3.84 14.89 -27.23
CA GLU A 17 3.76 13.47 -26.89
C GLU A 17 4.43 13.17 -25.53
N ALA A 18 5.60 13.75 -25.28
CA ALA A 18 6.29 13.60 -24.00
C ALA A 18 5.48 14.22 -22.84
N LEU A 19 4.92 15.42 -23.03
CA LEU A 19 4.07 16.07 -22.03
C LEU A 19 2.79 15.29 -21.75
N GLN A 20 2.15 14.70 -22.78
CA GLN A 20 0.99 13.83 -22.61
C GLN A 20 1.32 12.59 -21.81
N LYS A 21 2.49 11.97 -22.04
CA LYS A 21 2.97 10.84 -21.21
C LYS A 21 3.23 11.26 -19.77
N LEU A 22 3.86 12.39 -19.55
CA LEU A 22 4.08 12.92 -18.19
C LEU A 22 2.76 13.28 -17.51
N GLU A 23 1.77 13.76 -18.24
CA GLU A 23 0.43 14.07 -17.72
C GLU A 23 -0.35 12.80 -17.39
N LEU A 24 -0.22 11.73 -18.20
CA LEU A 24 -0.79 10.41 -17.90
C LEU A 24 -0.28 9.86 -16.55
N TYR A 25 1.00 10.10 -16.24
CA TYR A 25 1.59 9.74 -14.95
C TYR A 25 1.40 10.83 -13.88
N GLY A 26 0.66 11.89 -14.19
CA GLY A 26 0.37 12.98 -13.25
C GLY A 26 1.57 13.81 -12.82
N ILE A 27 2.72 13.65 -13.49
CA ILE A 27 3.94 14.43 -13.21
C ILE A 27 3.76 15.89 -13.60
N VAL A 28 2.97 16.14 -14.64
CA VAL A 28 2.60 17.47 -15.08
C VAL A 28 1.08 17.58 -15.26
N LYS A 29 0.57 18.78 -15.23
CA LYS A 29 -0.83 19.11 -15.55
C LYS A 29 -0.89 20.22 -16.57
N THR A 30 -1.65 20.00 -17.64
CA THR A 30 -1.83 20.98 -18.71
C THR A 30 -3.14 21.74 -18.52
N TYR A 31 -3.03 23.05 -18.43
CA TYR A 31 -4.19 23.94 -18.36
C TYR A 31 -4.40 24.61 -19.74
N PRO A 32 -5.61 24.53 -20.29
CA PRO A 32 -5.94 25.21 -21.55
C PRO A 32 -5.52 26.67 -21.48
N GLN A 33 -4.83 27.17 -22.51
CA GLN A 33 -4.34 28.54 -22.66
C GLN A 33 -3.29 29.01 -21.63
N SER A 34 -3.07 28.26 -20.53
CA SER A 34 -2.13 28.66 -19.47
C SER A 34 -0.81 27.86 -19.50
N GLY A 35 -0.79 26.74 -20.22
CA GLY A 35 0.41 25.91 -20.38
C GLY A 35 0.46 24.70 -19.44
N THR A 36 1.61 24.06 -19.39
CA THR A 36 1.87 22.87 -18.57
C THR A 36 2.71 23.23 -17.36
N VAL A 37 2.29 22.80 -16.18
CA VAL A 37 2.99 22.99 -14.90
C VAL A 37 3.37 21.62 -14.32
N VAL A 38 4.42 21.59 -13.50
CA VAL A 38 4.76 20.38 -12.73
C VAL A 38 3.71 20.23 -11.63
N SER A 39 3.11 19.05 -11.55
CA SER A 39 2.15 18.72 -10.49
C SER A 39 2.90 18.37 -9.21
N GLU A 40 2.26 18.59 -8.06
CA GLU A 40 2.70 17.92 -6.85
C GLU A 40 2.46 16.41 -7.00
N PHE A 41 3.46 15.60 -6.71
CA PHE A 41 3.37 14.15 -6.81
C PHE A 41 2.42 13.63 -5.73
N SER A 42 1.23 13.21 -6.13
CA SER A 42 0.23 12.71 -5.19
C SER A 42 0.41 11.22 -4.91
N LYS A 43 -0.11 10.79 -3.75
CA LYS A 43 -0.16 9.37 -3.38
C LYS A 43 -0.87 8.54 -4.45
N ASP A 44 -2.00 9.03 -4.98
CA ASP A 44 -2.81 8.31 -5.98
C ASP A 44 -2.05 8.08 -7.29
N GLN A 45 -1.16 9.01 -7.66
CA GLN A 45 -0.30 8.87 -8.84
C GLN A 45 0.76 7.80 -8.62
N LEU A 46 1.38 7.75 -7.44
CA LEU A 46 2.34 6.70 -7.07
C LEU A 46 1.66 5.33 -7.10
N ASP A 47 0.47 5.22 -6.51
CA ASP A 47 -0.32 4.00 -6.46
C ASP A 47 -0.65 3.50 -7.87
N THR A 48 -1.02 4.41 -8.79
CA THR A 48 -1.30 4.06 -10.20
C THR A 48 -0.04 3.57 -10.91
N MET A 49 1.09 4.26 -10.77
CA MET A 49 2.35 3.89 -11.42
C MET A 49 2.86 2.53 -10.94
N ILE A 50 2.81 2.25 -9.65
CA ILE A 50 3.24 0.96 -9.09
C ILE A 50 2.30 -0.16 -9.55
N THR A 51 0.99 0.07 -9.53
CA THR A 51 -0.01 -0.90 -9.98
C THR A 51 0.20 -1.25 -11.46
N ASP A 52 0.44 -0.27 -12.31
CA ASP A 52 0.69 -0.51 -13.74
C ASP A 52 2.03 -1.22 -13.98
N ALA A 53 3.08 -0.85 -13.25
CA ALA A 53 4.36 -1.55 -13.32
C ALA A 53 4.23 -3.03 -12.91
N LEU A 54 3.49 -3.32 -11.86
CA LEU A 54 3.21 -4.69 -11.42
C LEU A 54 2.41 -5.47 -12.46
N LYS A 55 1.39 -4.89 -13.09
CA LYS A 55 0.60 -5.55 -14.16
C LYS A 55 1.44 -5.92 -15.38
N ILE A 56 2.41 -5.09 -15.76
CA ILE A 56 3.27 -5.32 -16.92
C ILE A 56 4.31 -6.40 -16.64
N SER A 57 4.79 -6.53 -15.42
CA SER A 57 5.98 -7.32 -15.07
C SER A 57 5.74 -8.83 -14.93
N ARG A 58 4.53 -9.37 -15.15
CA ARG A 58 4.21 -10.81 -14.98
C ARG A 58 4.87 -11.43 -13.74
N TYR A 59 4.70 -10.78 -12.59
CA TYR A 59 5.23 -11.29 -11.31
C TYR A 59 4.58 -12.64 -10.97
N ASP A 60 5.36 -13.52 -10.36
CA ASP A 60 4.80 -14.73 -9.76
C ASP A 60 4.19 -14.40 -8.38
N PHE A 61 3.19 -15.17 -8.01
CA PHE A 61 2.45 -14.94 -6.77
C PHE A 61 3.33 -15.08 -5.52
N SER A 62 4.30 -15.99 -5.53
CA SER A 62 5.19 -16.22 -4.39
C SER A 62 6.10 -15.01 -4.12
N SER A 63 6.61 -14.38 -5.18
CA SER A 63 7.39 -13.14 -5.07
C SER A 63 6.56 -12.01 -4.49
N LEU A 64 5.28 -11.89 -4.88
CA LEU A 64 4.39 -10.86 -4.32
C LEU A 64 4.12 -11.08 -2.82
N VAL A 65 3.85 -12.33 -2.41
CA VAL A 65 3.67 -12.70 -1.01
C VAL A 65 4.96 -12.44 -0.21
N TYR A 66 6.12 -12.77 -0.76
CA TYR A 66 7.40 -12.52 -0.11
C TYR A 66 7.63 -11.02 0.17
N VAL A 67 7.38 -10.17 -0.82
CA VAL A 67 7.49 -8.70 -0.65
C VAL A 67 6.50 -8.20 0.40
N ARG A 68 5.25 -8.70 0.39
CA ARG A 68 4.26 -8.36 1.42
C ARG A 68 4.78 -8.68 2.82
N VAL A 69 5.28 -9.90 3.05
CA VAL A 69 5.79 -10.33 4.36
C VAL A 69 6.94 -9.43 4.83
N LEU A 70 7.89 -9.11 3.94
CA LEU A 70 8.98 -8.18 4.27
C LEU A 70 8.48 -6.81 4.70
N LEU A 71 7.52 -6.25 3.97
CA LEU A 71 6.96 -4.94 4.29
C LEU A 71 6.12 -4.98 5.58
N GLU A 72 5.37 -6.05 5.83
CA GLU A 72 4.59 -6.21 7.05
C GLU A 72 5.48 -6.32 8.30
N ILE A 73 6.55 -7.11 8.25
CA ILE A 73 7.52 -7.20 9.34
C ILE A 73 8.12 -5.81 9.64
N GLU A 74 8.55 -5.10 8.61
CA GLU A 74 9.19 -3.80 8.82
C GLU A 74 8.20 -2.76 9.34
N VAL A 75 6.96 -2.74 8.84
CA VAL A 75 5.97 -1.79 9.33
C VAL A 75 5.51 -2.09 10.75
N CYS A 76 5.47 -3.36 11.16
CA CYS A 76 5.21 -3.73 12.56
C CYS A 76 6.29 -3.16 13.50
N LYS A 77 7.57 -3.27 13.12
CA LYS A 77 8.70 -2.67 13.87
C LYS A 77 8.57 -1.16 13.95
N LEU A 78 8.25 -0.50 12.84
CA LEU A 78 8.02 0.94 12.81
C LEU A 78 6.83 1.33 13.69
N CYS A 79 5.73 0.57 13.63
CA CYS A 79 4.56 0.80 14.45
C CYS A 79 4.87 0.67 15.94
N ALA A 80 5.62 -0.34 16.36
CA ALA A 80 6.04 -0.50 17.75
C ALA A 80 6.79 0.74 18.27
N VAL A 81 7.60 1.40 17.42
CA VAL A 81 8.39 2.58 17.81
C VAL A 81 7.58 3.87 17.70
N ASN A 82 6.87 4.06 16.59
CA ASN A 82 6.34 5.38 16.19
C ASN A 82 4.88 5.59 16.58
N ARG A 83 4.11 4.53 16.87
CA ARG A 83 2.67 4.63 17.12
C ARG A 83 2.31 5.64 18.19
N THR A 84 1.26 6.38 17.99
CA THR A 84 0.57 7.18 19.00
C THR A 84 -0.39 6.31 19.82
N GLU A 85 -0.99 6.88 20.88
CA GLU A 85 -2.05 6.19 21.63
C GLU A 85 -3.35 6.08 20.82
N GLU A 86 -3.60 6.99 19.90
CA GLU A 86 -4.73 6.93 18.98
C GLU A 86 -4.57 5.80 17.97
N ASP A 87 -3.36 5.63 17.40
CA ASP A 87 -3.04 4.51 16.52
C ASP A 87 -3.25 3.18 17.24
N LEU A 88 -2.74 3.07 18.48
CA LEU A 88 -2.90 1.85 19.27
C LEU A 88 -4.37 1.50 19.49
N LYS A 89 -5.18 2.48 19.87
CA LYS A 89 -6.62 2.29 20.05
C LYS A 89 -7.32 1.86 18.75
N ASN A 90 -6.90 2.42 17.62
CA ASN A 90 -7.43 2.03 16.31
C ASN A 90 -7.07 0.57 15.98
N ILE A 91 -5.82 0.16 16.21
CA ILE A 91 -5.36 -1.22 16.00
C ILE A 91 -6.14 -2.19 16.91
N GLU A 92 -6.35 -1.85 18.19
CA GLU A 92 -7.17 -2.65 19.10
C GLU A 92 -8.61 -2.83 18.60
N ASN A 93 -9.24 -1.76 18.15
CA ASN A 93 -10.60 -1.80 17.62
C ASN A 93 -10.70 -2.69 16.36
N THR A 94 -9.75 -2.57 15.44
CA THR A 94 -9.76 -3.41 14.23
C THR A 94 -9.52 -4.88 14.54
N LEU A 95 -8.73 -5.21 15.57
CA LEU A 95 -8.57 -6.60 16.02
C LEU A 95 -9.87 -7.16 16.62
N VAL A 96 -10.56 -6.38 17.44
CA VAL A 96 -11.86 -6.80 18.01
C VAL A 96 -12.88 -7.06 16.88
N GLU A 97 -12.96 -6.17 15.90
CA GLU A 97 -13.83 -6.36 14.74
C GLU A 97 -13.47 -7.62 13.92
N LEU A 98 -12.19 -7.91 13.74
CA LEU A 98 -11.74 -9.13 13.09
C LEU A 98 -12.17 -10.37 13.86
N GLU A 99 -11.98 -10.39 15.18
CA GLU A 99 -12.36 -11.52 16.04
C GLU A 99 -13.87 -11.77 16.02
N GLU A 100 -14.69 -10.71 16.05
CA GLU A 100 -16.16 -10.80 15.99
C GLU A 100 -16.67 -11.27 14.62
N LYS A 101 -15.98 -10.94 13.53
CA LYS A 101 -16.39 -11.25 12.16
C LYS A 101 -15.64 -12.42 11.54
N PHE A 102 -14.83 -13.15 12.31
CA PHE A 102 -13.96 -14.20 11.81
C PHE A 102 -14.67 -15.31 11.03
N ASP A 103 -15.85 -15.73 11.46
CA ASP A 103 -16.64 -16.79 10.84
C ASP A 103 -17.64 -16.25 9.79
N THR A 104 -17.44 -15.02 9.31
CA THR A 104 -18.28 -14.37 8.30
C THR A 104 -17.51 -14.12 6.99
N ASP A 105 -18.24 -13.77 5.93
CA ASP A 105 -17.66 -13.34 4.65
C ASP A 105 -16.80 -12.06 4.78
N LEU A 106 -16.94 -11.32 5.89
CA LEU A 106 -16.17 -10.10 6.18
C LEU A 106 -14.78 -10.37 6.76
N ARG A 107 -14.45 -11.63 7.10
CA ARG A 107 -13.16 -12.01 7.71
C ARG A 107 -11.97 -11.39 6.98
N VAL A 108 -11.90 -11.56 5.67
CA VAL A 108 -10.76 -11.10 4.85
C VAL A 108 -10.64 -9.58 4.85
N GLU A 109 -11.79 -8.89 4.81
CA GLU A 109 -11.83 -7.43 4.88
C GLU A 109 -11.34 -6.92 6.25
N LYS A 110 -11.78 -7.57 7.34
CA LYS A 110 -11.39 -7.19 8.70
C LYS A 110 -9.92 -7.54 9.01
N ASP A 111 -9.42 -8.67 8.51
CA ASP A 111 -8.00 -9.01 8.56
C ASP A 111 -7.15 -7.93 7.86
N PHE A 112 -7.53 -7.56 6.66
CA PHE A 112 -6.87 -6.48 5.94
C PHE A 112 -6.92 -5.14 6.69
N ALA A 113 -8.06 -4.78 7.29
CA ALA A 113 -8.20 -3.55 8.07
C ALA A 113 -7.27 -3.52 9.29
N PHE A 114 -7.09 -4.64 9.98
CA PHE A 114 -6.14 -4.76 11.10
C PHE A 114 -4.69 -4.51 10.65
N HIS A 115 -4.24 -5.20 9.61
CA HIS A 115 -2.88 -5.00 9.06
C HIS A 115 -2.67 -3.57 8.53
N GLN A 116 -3.71 -2.97 7.94
CA GLN A 116 -3.66 -1.58 7.47
C GLN A 116 -3.55 -0.58 8.64
N ALA A 117 -4.24 -0.82 9.75
CA ALA A 117 -4.12 0.02 10.95
C ALA A 117 -2.70 -0.01 11.51
N ILE A 118 -2.05 -1.18 11.55
CA ILE A 118 -0.64 -1.32 11.92
C ILE A 118 0.27 -0.55 10.95
N ALA A 119 0.02 -0.68 9.64
CA ALA A 119 0.80 0.02 8.63
C ALA A 119 0.71 1.55 8.77
N GLN A 120 -0.47 2.07 9.09
CA GLN A 120 -0.68 3.50 9.37
C GLN A 120 0.06 3.95 10.64
N GLY A 121 -0.02 3.15 11.72
CA GLY A 121 0.69 3.41 12.98
C GLY A 121 2.22 3.37 12.87
N GLY A 122 2.76 2.79 11.81
CA GLY A 122 4.18 2.84 11.48
C GLY A 122 4.66 4.22 10.99
N HIS A 123 3.74 5.11 10.62
CA HIS A 123 4.00 6.46 10.12
C HIS A 123 4.99 6.53 8.94
N ASN A 124 5.02 5.47 8.12
CA ASN A 124 5.76 5.45 6.86
C ASN A 124 4.76 5.38 5.68
N PRO A 125 4.41 6.50 5.07
CA PRO A 125 3.38 6.55 4.04
C PRO A 125 3.74 5.75 2.79
N VAL A 126 5.04 5.57 2.50
CA VAL A 126 5.49 4.80 1.33
C VAL A 126 5.22 3.31 1.53
N ILE A 127 5.63 2.74 2.68
CA ILE A 127 5.37 1.33 2.99
C ILE A 127 3.86 1.07 3.06
N SER A 128 3.10 1.96 3.71
CA SER A 128 1.64 1.85 3.81
C SER A 128 0.97 1.83 2.42
N SER A 129 1.42 2.68 1.50
CA SER A 129 0.92 2.69 0.11
C SER A 129 1.29 1.42 -0.64
N LEU A 130 2.52 0.93 -0.52
CA LEU A 130 2.92 -0.33 -1.15
C LEU A 130 2.08 -1.51 -0.67
N LEU A 131 1.86 -1.64 0.64
CA LEU A 131 0.98 -2.68 1.22
C LEU A 131 -0.46 -2.55 0.71
N LEU A 132 -0.98 -1.33 0.62
CA LEU A 132 -2.33 -1.07 0.11
C LEU A 132 -2.50 -1.52 -1.36
N ILE A 133 -1.45 -1.40 -2.18
CA ILE A 133 -1.46 -1.78 -3.60
C ILE A 133 -1.37 -3.30 -3.76
N ILE A 134 -0.43 -3.96 -3.08
CA ILE A 134 -0.14 -5.39 -3.31
C ILE A 134 -1.08 -6.34 -2.59
N THR A 135 -1.59 -5.97 -1.42
CA THR A 135 -2.41 -6.85 -0.57
C THR A 135 -3.73 -7.27 -1.21
N PRO A 136 -4.52 -6.41 -1.87
CA PRO A 136 -5.79 -6.80 -2.47
C PRO A 136 -5.68 -7.93 -3.50
N ASP A 137 -4.61 -7.97 -4.29
CA ASP A 137 -4.41 -9.04 -5.27
C ASP A 137 -4.04 -10.37 -4.60
N ILE A 138 -3.28 -10.32 -3.50
CA ILE A 138 -2.99 -11.51 -2.67
C ILE A 138 -4.28 -12.04 -2.03
N LEU A 139 -5.13 -11.17 -1.48
CA LEU A 139 -6.39 -11.56 -0.86
C LEU A 139 -7.37 -12.18 -1.86
N LYS A 140 -7.50 -11.61 -3.07
CA LYS A 140 -8.28 -12.21 -4.16
C LYS A 140 -7.79 -13.63 -4.51
N TYR A 141 -6.48 -13.83 -4.54
CA TYR A 141 -5.90 -15.14 -4.79
C TYR A 141 -6.24 -16.12 -3.68
N TYR A 142 -6.08 -15.73 -2.42
CA TYR A 142 -6.44 -16.57 -1.27
C TYR A 142 -7.91 -16.97 -1.26
N GLN A 143 -8.81 -16.04 -1.54
CA GLN A 143 -10.25 -16.31 -1.67
C GLN A 143 -10.54 -17.30 -2.80
N LYS A 144 -9.95 -17.08 -3.98
CA LYS A 144 -10.18 -17.91 -5.17
C LYS A 144 -9.72 -19.35 -4.98
N TYR A 145 -8.59 -19.55 -4.34
CA TYR A 145 -7.97 -20.88 -4.19
C TYR A 145 -8.16 -21.49 -2.81
N LYS A 146 -8.87 -20.82 -1.90
CA LYS A 146 -9.13 -21.26 -0.52
C LYS A 146 -7.84 -21.67 0.22
N VAL A 147 -6.75 -20.97 0.00
CA VAL A 147 -5.41 -21.30 0.49
C VAL A 147 -5.26 -21.10 2.00
N CYS A 148 -6.09 -20.25 2.61
CA CYS A 148 -6.03 -19.92 4.04
C CYS A 148 -6.97 -20.80 4.87
N ALA A 149 -6.60 -22.06 5.08
CA ALA A 149 -7.26 -22.95 6.04
C ALA A 149 -6.55 -22.95 7.41
N VAL A 150 -6.03 -21.77 7.85
CA VAL A 150 -5.43 -21.65 9.17
C VAL A 150 -6.52 -21.64 10.23
N PRO A 151 -6.43 -22.48 11.30
CA PRO A 151 -7.44 -22.49 12.36
C PRO A 151 -7.59 -21.12 13.03
N GLN A 152 -8.83 -20.75 13.34
CA GLN A 152 -9.17 -19.48 14.00
C GLN A 152 -8.29 -19.20 15.23
N LYS A 153 -8.12 -20.20 16.11
CA LYS A 153 -7.32 -20.06 17.33
C LYS A 153 -5.88 -19.63 17.05
N THR A 154 -5.29 -20.13 15.97
CA THR A 154 -3.92 -19.78 15.57
C THR A 154 -3.86 -18.35 15.09
N VAL A 155 -4.77 -17.96 14.20
CA VAL A 155 -4.84 -16.58 13.65
C VAL A 155 -5.04 -15.57 14.77
N HIS A 156 -6.00 -15.81 15.67
CA HIS A 156 -6.24 -14.92 16.81
C HIS A 156 -5.03 -14.82 17.75
N ALA A 157 -4.34 -15.93 17.99
CA ALA A 157 -3.15 -15.93 18.85
C ALA A 157 -2.01 -15.11 18.23
N GLU A 158 -1.76 -15.27 16.94
CA GLU A 158 -0.74 -14.52 16.19
C GLU A 158 -1.04 -13.01 16.17
N HIS A 159 -2.29 -12.61 15.88
CA HIS A 159 -2.65 -11.20 15.86
C HIS A 159 -2.60 -10.56 17.26
N ARG A 160 -3.02 -11.28 18.32
CA ARG A 160 -2.90 -10.80 19.69
C ARG A 160 -1.45 -10.68 20.12
N GLU A 161 -0.57 -11.60 19.73
CA GLU A 161 0.87 -11.51 19.99
C GLU A 161 1.47 -10.29 19.29
N MET A 162 1.11 -10.05 18.03
CA MET A 162 1.55 -8.88 17.27
C MET A 162 1.10 -7.57 17.95
N LEU A 163 -0.18 -7.48 18.36
CA LEU A 163 -0.68 -6.33 19.10
C LEU A 163 0.06 -6.14 20.43
N GLN A 164 0.35 -7.23 21.17
CA GLN A 164 1.05 -7.14 22.45
C GLN A 164 2.47 -6.58 22.28
N LYS A 165 3.21 -7.07 21.28
CA LYS A 165 4.55 -6.54 20.95
C LYS A 165 4.51 -5.06 20.56
N ILE A 166 3.49 -4.63 19.83
CA ILE A 166 3.27 -3.20 19.50
C ILE A 166 2.99 -2.39 20.77
N LYS A 167 2.18 -2.92 21.71
CA LYS A 167 1.91 -2.28 23.01
C LYS A 167 3.18 -2.11 23.82
N ASP A 168 3.97 -3.15 23.91
CA ASP A 168 5.20 -3.20 24.70
C ASP A 168 6.37 -2.45 24.02
N ARG A 169 6.16 -1.92 22.81
CA ARG A 169 7.19 -1.29 21.96
C ARG A 169 8.38 -2.21 21.70
N ASP A 170 8.13 -3.52 21.63
CA ASP A 170 9.13 -4.56 21.41
C ASP A 170 9.45 -4.69 19.91
N LYS A 171 10.35 -3.82 19.44
CA LYS A 171 10.83 -3.83 18.06
C LYS A 171 11.61 -5.11 17.72
N GLU A 172 12.37 -5.65 18.65
CA GLU A 172 13.27 -6.77 18.40
C GLU A 172 12.50 -8.13 18.38
N GLY A 173 11.37 -8.18 19.05
CA GLY A 173 10.50 -9.37 19.08
C GLY A 173 9.55 -9.51 17.88
N MET A 174 9.53 -8.53 16.95
CA MET A 174 8.62 -8.52 15.80
C MET A 174 9.06 -9.46 14.67
#